data_01f15075ce0de7521b8ee591a800fd42
#
_entry.id   01f15075ce0de7521b8ee591a800fd42
#
_cell.length_a   1.000
_cell.length_b   1.000
_cell.length_c   1.000
_cell.angle_alpha   90.00
_cell.angle_beta   90.00
_cell.angle_gamma   90.00
#
_symmetry.space_group_name_H-M   'P 1'
#
loop_
_entity.id
_entity.type
_entity.pdbx_description
1 polymer ?
#
loop_
_entity_poly.entity_id
_entity_poly.type
_entity_poly.pdbx_seq_one_letter_code
_entity_poly.pdbx_strand_id
1 'polypeptide(L)'
;MRINIFVSLALSAALVLGSGCVGTETGHQTAGFPTKDTISDRYERPVPVLANAAREVLKRNGKVLVDNVVDNTFQAKVNQRNVWVKVAAVDPKVTAVYIQARGPFGGDIYLASELSKQIALQLTVTPSQ
;
A
#
# COMPACT_ATOMS: atom_id res chain seq x y z
N MET A 1 14.22 27.68 63.36
CA MET A 1 14.00 27.35 62.90
C MET A 1 13.45 26.94 62.06
N ARG A 2 13.24 26.85 61.42
CA ARG A 2 12.67 26.53 60.59
C ARG A 2 12.83 25.93 59.59
N ILE A 3 12.80 25.59 59.07
CA ILE A 3 12.82 24.84 58.15
C ILE A 3 12.34 24.58 57.17
N ASN A 4 12.21 24.61 56.55
CA ASN A 4 11.81 24.38 55.56
C ASN A 4 11.75 23.63 54.72
N ILE A 5 11.78 23.24 54.66
CA ILE A 5 11.52 22.39 54.01
C ILE A 5 11.07 22.17 52.93
N PHE A 6 10.65 22.31 52.64
CA PHE A 6 10.17 22.12 51.61
C PHE A 6 10.38 21.73 50.63
N VAL A 7 10.60 21.81 50.57
CA VAL A 7 10.92 21.46 49.85
C VAL A 7 10.67 20.72 49.08
N SER A 8 10.67 20.39 49.16
CA SER A 8 10.39 19.60 48.48
C SER A 8 9.92 19.35 47.48
N LEU A 9 9.62 19.31 47.23
CA LEU A 9 9.08 19.01 46.34
C LEU A 9 9.12 18.76 45.24
N ALA A 10 9.29 18.88 45.07
CA ALA A 10 9.31 18.71 44.08
C ALA A 10 9.13 18.05 43.28
N LEU A 11 9.07 17.69 42.92
CA LEU A 11 8.95 17.04 42.15
C LEU A 11 8.65 16.66 41.20
N SER A 12 8.49 16.63 40.90
CA SER A 12 8.23 16.14 40.03
C SER A 12 7.94 15.78 39.04
N ALA A 13 7.83 15.46 38.74
CA ALA A 13 7.50 15.05 37.81
C ALA A 13 7.39 14.73 36.75
N ALA A 14 7.41 14.71 36.32
CA ALA A 14 7.32 14.43 35.21
C ALA A 14 7.14 13.74 34.36
N LEU A 15 7.03 13.42 33.93
CA LEU A 15 6.83 12.71 33.06
C LEU A 15 6.52 12.52 32.01
N VAL A 16 6.49 12.40 31.38
CA VAL A 16 6.25 12.14 30.38
C VAL A 16 6.14 11.57 29.52
N LEU A 17 5.97 11.23 29.17
CA LEU A 17 5.78 10.59 28.33
C LEU A 17 5.70 10.40 27.21
N GLY A 18 5.76 10.11 26.72
CA GLY A 18 5.95 9.97 25.69
C GLY A 18 5.45 9.28 24.84
N SER A 19 5.01 9.13 24.42
CA SER A 19 4.40 8.59 23.62
C SER A 19 4.68 8.40 22.47
N GLY A 20 4.91 7.90 22.11
CA GLY A 20 5.26 7.62 21.01
C GLY A 20 4.51 7.16 20.05
N CYS A 21 4.31 7.54 19.26
CA CYS A 21 3.54 7.14 18.37
C CYS A 21 4.00 6.82 17.34
N VAL A 22 4.12 6.28 16.95
CA VAL A 22 4.31 5.76 16.16
C VAL A 22 3.92 5.74 15.07
N GLY A 23 3.77 5.93 14.58
CA GLY A 23 3.44 5.95 13.53
C GLY A 23 3.53 5.45 12.57
N THR A 24 3.65 5.35 12.06
CA THR A 24 3.68 4.92 11.21
C THR A 24 3.44 4.93 10.20
N GLU A 25 3.40 4.86 9.70
CA GLU A 25 3.31 4.66 8.77
C GLU A 25 2.84 4.98 7.95
N THR A 26 2.82 5.34 7.44
CA THR A 26 2.62 5.41 6.59
C THR A 26 1.89 5.49 5.87
N GLY A 27 1.37 5.47 5.95
CA GLY A 27 0.43 5.51 5.31
C GLY A 27 0.17 6.51 4.44
N HIS A 28 0.62 6.55 3.47
CA HIS A 28 0.14 7.35 2.61
C HIS A 28 -1.09 6.79 2.17
N GLN A 29 -2.08 7.13 2.70
CA GLN A 29 -3.30 6.85 2.21
C GLN A 29 -3.41 7.55 0.98
N THR A 30 -3.19 6.93 -0.05
CA THR A 30 -3.54 7.56 -1.23
C THR A 30 -4.97 7.60 -1.26
N ALA A 31 -5.46 8.70 -1.39
CA ALA A 31 -6.85 8.91 -1.50
C ALA A 31 -7.45 7.98 -2.52
N GLY A 32 -8.46 7.29 -2.18
CA GLY A 32 -9.15 6.46 -3.11
C GLY A 32 -8.97 4.96 -2.95
N PHE A 33 -8.03 4.53 -2.13
CA PHE A 33 -7.90 3.11 -1.86
C PHE A 33 -8.25 2.86 -0.42
N PRO A 34 -9.46 2.43 -0.15
CA PRO A 34 -9.79 2.02 1.20
C PRO A 34 -8.89 0.84 1.55
N THR A 35 -8.40 0.84 2.76
CA THR A 35 -7.49 -0.20 3.20
C THR A 35 -8.16 -1.55 3.35
N LYS A 36 -9.49 -1.55 3.41
CA LYS A 36 -10.20 -2.78 3.54
C LYS A 36 -10.32 -3.43 2.19
N ASP A 37 -10.13 -4.69 2.10
CA ASP A 37 -10.22 -5.46 0.87
C ASP A 37 -9.14 -5.11 -0.17
N THR A 38 -8.04 -4.57 0.28
CA THR A 38 -6.91 -4.24 -0.59
C THR A 38 -5.74 -5.16 -0.28
N ILE A 39 -5.19 -5.78 -1.31
CA ILE A 39 -3.95 -6.54 -1.19
C ILE A 39 -2.80 -5.58 -1.43
N SER A 40 -1.78 -5.67 -0.61
CA SER A 40 -0.59 -4.83 -0.74
C SER A 40 0.65 -5.69 -0.66
N ASP A 41 1.43 -5.68 -1.70
CA ASP A 41 2.69 -6.41 -1.76
C ASP A 41 3.83 -5.47 -2.11
N ARG A 42 5.03 -5.82 -1.68
CA ARG A 42 6.23 -4.99 -1.89
C ARG A 42 7.28 -5.79 -2.61
N TYR A 43 7.98 -5.13 -3.52
CA TYR A 43 9.00 -5.74 -4.36
C TYR A 43 10.22 -4.84 -4.45
N GLU A 44 11.40 -5.44 -4.46
CA GLU A 44 12.64 -4.70 -4.68
C GLU A 44 12.86 -4.52 -6.18
N ARG A 45 11.98 -3.77 -6.80
CA ARG A 45 12.00 -3.51 -8.24
C ARG A 45 11.58 -2.07 -8.48
N PRO A 46 12.05 -1.47 -9.58
CA PRO A 46 11.63 -0.10 -9.92
C PRO A 46 10.16 -0.01 -10.30
N VAL A 47 9.58 1.14 -10.08
CA VAL A 47 8.17 1.39 -10.41
C VAL A 47 7.81 1.01 -11.84
N PRO A 48 8.59 1.38 -12.89
CA PRO A 48 8.21 1.03 -14.25
C PRO A 48 8.11 -0.47 -14.49
N VAL A 49 8.95 -1.26 -13.85
CA VAL A 49 8.91 -2.72 -14.00
C VAL A 49 7.63 -3.28 -13.41
N LEU A 50 7.27 -2.82 -12.22
CA LEU A 50 6.03 -3.24 -11.56
C LEU A 50 4.81 -2.77 -12.33
N ALA A 51 4.82 -1.54 -12.80
CA ALA A 51 3.71 -0.98 -13.55
C ALA A 51 3.47 -1.78 -14.84
N ASN A 52 4.53 -2.14 -15.53
CA ASN A 52 4.40 -2.95 -16.74
C ASN A 52 3.90 -4.35 -16.42
N ALA A 53 4.40 -4.96 -15.35
CA ALA A 53 3.94 -6.29 -14.96
C ALA A 53 2.44 -6.25 -14.62
N ALA A 54 2.01 -5.26 -13.88
CA ALA A 54 0.60 -5.11 -13.53
C ALA A 54 -0.25 -4.92 -14.78
N ARG A 55 0.20 -4.07 -15.69
CA ARG A 55 -0.52 -3.82 -16.93
C ARG A 55 -0.69 -5.10 -17.75
N GLU A 56 0.36 -5.88 -17.88
CA GLU A 56 0.30 -7.12 -18.64
C GLU A 56 -0.63 -8.15 -17.99
N VAL A 57 -0.59 -8.25 -16.68
CA VAL A 57 -1.49 -9.15 -15.96
C VAL A 57 -2.94 -8.73 -16.15
N LEU A 58 -3.23 -7.44 -16.04
CA LEU A 58 -4.60 -6.95 -16.24
C LEU A 58 -5.09 -7.21 -17.66
N LYS A 59 -4.23 -6.99 -18.66
CA LYS A 59 -4.60 -7.25 -20.05
C LYS A 59 -4.93 -8.71 -20.30
N ARG A 60 -4.21 -9.61 -19.66
CA ARG A 60 -4.45 -11.04 -19.83
C ARG A 60 -5.74 -11.50 -19.16
N ASN A 61 -6.12 -10.86 -18.09
CA ASN A 61 -7.25 -11.31 -17.28
C ASN A 61 -8.55 -10.58 -17.59
N GLY A 62 -8.50 -9.46 -18.28
CA GLY A 62 -9.69 -8.70 -18.53
C GLY A 62 -9.45 -7.51 -19.45
N LYS A 63 -10.29 -6.51 -19.28
CA LYS A 63 -10.22 -5.31 -20.09
C LYS A 63 -9.73 -4.15 -19.27
N VAL A 64 -8.63 -3.55 -19.70
CA VAL A 64 -8.10 -2.36 -19.07
C VAL A 64 -8.95 -1.16 -19.50
N LEU A 65 -9.51 -0.46 -18.53
CA LEU A 65 -10.37 0.69 -18.76
C LEU A 65 -9.61 2.00 -18.61
N VAL A 66 -8.69 2.05 -17.64
CA VAL A 66 -7.87 3.22 -17.39
C VAL A 66 -6.43 2.77 -17.20
N ASP A 67 -5.52 3.44 -17.88
CA ASP A 67 -4.09 3.21 -17.77
C ASP A 67 -3.46 4.58 -17.58
N ASN A 68 -3.34 5.00 -16.33
CA ASN A 68 -2.76 6.30 -16.02
C ASN A 68 -1.27 6.14 -15.77
N VAL A 69 -0.50 6.47 -16.76
CA VAL A 69 0.95 6.31 -16.72
C VAL A 69 1.61 7.29 -15.75
N VAL A 70 0.98 8.43 -15.54
CA VAL A 70 1.55 9.46 -14.67
C VAL A 70 1.50 9.03 -13.21
N ASP A 71 0.36 8.50 -12.79
CA ASP A 71 0.16 8.09 -11.39
C ASP A 71 0.41 6.60 -11.18
N ASN A 72 0.67 5.87 -12.25
CA ASN A 72 0.82 4.41 -12.21
C ASN A 72 -0.39 3.73 -11.55
N THR A 73 -1.56 4.18 -11.97
CA THR A 73 -2.83 3.61 -11.53
C THR A 73 -3.56 3.01 -12.73
N PHE A 74 -4.16 1.87 -12.50
CA PHE A 74 -4.86 1.15 -13.54
C PHE A 74 -6.24 0.78 -13.05
N GLN A 75 -7.20 0.78 -13.95
CA GLN A 75 -8.52 0.27 -13.68
C GLN A 75 -8.86 -0.73 -14.77
N ALA A 76 -9.36 -1.88 -14.37
CA ALA A 76 -9.70 -2.93 -15.31
C ALA A 76 -10.99 -3.61 -14.89
N LYS A 77 -11.61 -4.29 -15.83
CA LYS A 77 -12.75 -5.14 -15.55
C LYS A 77 -12.32 -6.58 -15.77
N VAL A 78 -12.37 -7.36 -14.70
CA VAL A 78 -11.97 -8.76 -14.71
C VAL A 78 -13.13 -9.60 -14.16
N ASN A 79 -13.64 -10.51 -14.95
CA ASN A 79 -14.78 -11.36 -14.53
C ASN A 79 -15.92 -10.55 -13.94
N GLN A 80 -16.28 -9.45 -14.62
CA GLN A 80 -17.35 -8.55 -14.19
C GLN A 80 -17.11 -7.83 -12.87
N ARG A 81 -15.88 -7.87 -12.38
CA ARG A 81 -15.50 -7.11 -11.21
C ARG A 81 -14.64 -5.93 -11.60
N ASN A 82 -14.78 -4.86 -10.89
CA ASN A 82 -13.91 -3.71 -11.09
C ASN A 82 -12.65 -3.90 -10.27
N VAL A 83 -11.52 -3.74 -10.92
CA VAL A 83 -10.20 -3.92 -10.31
C VAL A 83 -9.44 -2.61 -10.41
N TRP A 84 -8.88 -2.18 -9.30
CA TRP A 84 -8.00 -1.02 -9.24
C TRP A 84 -6.63 -1.49 -8.80
N VAL A 85 -5.62 -1.02 -9.49
CA VAL A 85 -4.23 -1.31 -9.16
C VAL A 85 -3.47 -0.01 -9.09
N LYS A 86 -2.68 0.14 -8.04
CA LYS A 86 -1.79 1.28 -7.92
C LYS A 86 -0.39 0.79 -7.62
N VAL A 87 0.58 1.38 -8.30
CA VAL A 87 1.98 1.07 -8.11
C VAL A 87 2.68 2.33 -7.62
N ALA A 88 3.38 2.24 -6.51
CA ALA A 88 4.02 3.42 -5.92
C ALA A 88 5.33 3.05 -5.25
N ALA A 89 6.30 3.95 -5.36
CA ALA A 89 7.57 3.77 -4.65
C ALA A 89 7.33 3.97 -3.15
N VAL A 90 7.85 3.05 -2.36
CA VAL A 90 7.80 3.15 -0.90
C VAL A 90 9.10 3.76 -0.41
N ASP A 91 10.19 3.36 -1.00
CA ASP A 91 11.51 3.94 -0.77
C ASP A 91 12.31 3.80 -2.08
N PRO A 92 13.55 4.27 -2.14
CA PRO A 92 14.30 4.27 -3.41
C PRO A 92 14.45 2.91 -4.06
N LYS A 93 14.37 1.82 -3.29
CA LYS A 93 14.59 0.48 -3.82
C LYS A 93 13.37 -0.42 -3.75
N VAL A 94 12.31 0.01 -3.11
CA VAL A 94 11.13 -0.82 -2.89
C VAL A 94 9.89 -0.16 -3.46
N THR A 95 9.15 -0.92 -4.23
CA THR A 95 7.91 -0.49 -4.84
C THR A 95 6.76 -1.33 -4.29
N ALA A 96 5.66 -0.69 -3.97
CA ALA A 96 4.46 -1.37 -3.50
C ALA A 96 3.42 -1.43 -4.60
N VAL A 97 2.69 -2.53 -4.64
CA VAL A 97 1.56 -2.70 -5.53
C VAL A 97 0.32 -2.89 -4.66
N TYR A 98 -0.69 -2.09 -4.91
CA TYR A 98 -1.96 -2.18 -4.19
C TYR A 98 -3.02 -2.64 -5.17
N ILE A 99 -3.77 -3.67 -4.81
CA ILE A 99 -4.80 -4.24 -5.67
C ILE A 99 -6.10 -4.34 -4.90
N GLN A 100 -7.15 -3.80 -5.49
CA GLN A 100 -8.48 -3.90 -4.94
C GLN A 100 -9.41 -4.40 -6.02
N ALA A 101 -10.22 -5.39 -5.72
CA ALA A 101 -11.23 -5.91 -6.63
C ALA A 101 -12.59 -5.83 -5.94
N ARG A 102 -13.59 -5.36 -6.66
CA ARG A 102 -14.94 -5.25 -6.13
C ARG A 102 -15.97 -5.75 -7.12
N GLY A 103 -16.87 -6.56 -6.61
CA GLY A 103 -18.03 -7.00 -7.35
C GLY A 103 -19.30 -6.33 -6.84
N PRO A 104 -20.45 -6.79 -7.30
CA PRO A 104 -21.73 -6.20 -6.89
C PRO A 104 -22.04 -6.39 -5.42
N PHE A 105 -21.42 -7.37 -4.77
CA PHE A 105 -21.69 -7.66 -3.36
C PHE A 105 -20.54 -7.27 -2.43
N GLY A 106 -19.60 -6.49 -2.91
CA GLY A 106 -18.49 -6.02 -2.09
C GLY A 106 -17.13 -6.42 -2.61
N GLY A 107 -16.15 -6.44 -1.73
CA GLY A 107 -14.78 -6.74 -2.11
C GLY A 107 -14.58 -8.19 -2.49
N ASP A 108 -13.69 -8.43 -3.44
CA ASP A 108 -13.31 -9.77 -3.86
C ASP A 108 -11.82 -9.96 -3.61
N ILE A 109 -11.51 -10.38 -2.40
CA ILE A 109 -10.14 -10.53 -1.96
C ILE A 109 -9.46 -11.69 -2.69
N TYR A 110 -10.23 -12.67 -3.13
CA TYR A 110 -9.67 -13.82 -3.85
C TYR A 110 -9.14 -13.38 -5.21
N LEU A 111 -9.92 -12.58 -5.92
CA LEU A 111 -9.49 -12.07 -7.22
C LEU A 111 -8.28 -11.17 -7.05
N ALA A 112 -8.30 -10.28 -6.05
CA ALA A 112 -7.15 -9.39 -5.79
C ALA A 112 -5.90 -10.21 -5.48
N SER A 113 -6.03 -11.26 -4.67
CA SER A 113 -4.91 -12.12 -4.32
C SER A 113 -4.39 -12.88 -5.53
N GLU A 114 -5.28 -13.35 -6.38
CA GLU A 114 -4.88 -14.07 -7.58
C GLU A 114 -4.11 -13.16 -8.55
N LEU A 115 -4.59 -11.94 -8.72
CA LEU A 115 -3.90 -10.97 -9.56
C LEU A 115 -2.52 -10.63 -8.98
N SER A 116 -2.41 -10.52 -7.65
CA SER A 116 -1.13 -10.27 -7.01
C SER A 116 -0.14 -11.40 -7.30
N LYS A 117 -0.58 -12.64 -7.20
CA LYS A 117 0.27 -13.79 -7.51
C LYS A 117 0.73 -13.75 -8.96
N GLN A 118 -0.16 -13.40 -9.87
CA GLN A 118 0.20 -13.32 -11.28
C GLN A 118 1.20 -12.20 -11.55
N ILE A 119 1.09 -11.09 -10.84
CA ILE A 119 2.08 -10.02 -10.95
C ILE A 119 3.44 -10.51 -10.46
N ALA A 120 3.47 -11.22 -9.33
CA ALA A 120 4.72 -11.78 -8.83
C ALA A 120 5.34 -12.74 -9.84
N LEU A 121 4.53 -13.59 -10.46
CA LEU A 121 5.01 -14.50 -11.49
C LEU A 121 5.51 -13.76 -12.72
N GLN A 122 4.81 -12.71 -13.11
CA GLN A 122 5.22 -11.90 -14.26
C GLN A 122 6.60 -11.27 -14.03
N LEU A 123 6.89 -10.89 -12.79
CA LEU A 123 8.18 -10.32 -12.46
C LEU A 123 9.32 -11.32 -12.59
N THR A 124 9.06 -12.61 -12.44
CA THR A 124 10.12 -13.63 -12.57
C THR A 124 10.58 -13.80 -14.00
N VAL A 125 9.72 -13.47 -14.98
CA VAL A 125 10.08 -13.58 -16.38
C VAL A 125 10.51 -12.24 -16.98
N THR A 126 10.45 -11.16 -16.20
CA THR A 126 10.85 -9.85 -16.66
C THR A 126 12.27 -9.59 -16.16
N PRO A 127 13.21 -9.28 -17.03
CA PRO A 127 14.58 -9.03 -16.58
C PRO A 127 14.60 -7.78 -15.69
N SER A 128 15.43 -7.84 -14.66
CA SER A 128 15.60 -6.67 -13.81
C SER A 128 16.45 -5.66 -14.55
N GLN A 129 16.03 -4.46 -14.53
CA GLN A 129 16.75 -3.37 -15.18
C GLN A 129 17.24 -2.38 -14.17
#